data_515bf9ebdb37372dc3521ac5e843855c
#
_entry.id   515bf9ebdb37372dc3521ac5e843855c
#
_cell.length_a   1.000
_cell.length_b   1.000
_cell.length_c   1.000
_cell.angle_alpha   90.00
_cell.angle_beta   90.00
_cell.angle_gamma   90.00
#
_symmetry.space_group_name_H-M   'P 1'
#
loop_
_entity.id
_entity.type
_entity.pdbx_description
1 polymer ?
#
loop_
_entity_poly.entity_id
_entity_poly.type
_entity_poly.pdbx_seq_one_letter_code
_entity_poly.pdbx_strand_id
1 'polypeptide(L)'
;MRSMPNEENRSELDLLLESMLSLLADGDTEQAKQISEEVLNRSRSGPERDHLIEARVRLERALIGLVPTDDIGGELRWCVDRLNAISRGSSLHGLALLNLATWHANRGELMMSLATHSEISLNNGHPIDIKSLSRIEVGRILLSMGDYAPAKRHLWSARSGFIESDMVPEAVAASLEWLDLALDEIDEDSPTMSAILENASPREGPGNSQNPSNPSDIADVVEYLFPLLCNDLSGQSRIDLGLILEASEKLDRPIWKNALKARKEEIQDSRVLDELQS
;
A
#
# COMPACT_ATOMS: atom_id res chain seq x y z
N MET A 1 -2.47 -25.86 0.60
CA MET A 1 -3.04 -26.28 1.89
C MET A 1 -1.97 -26.04 2.94
N ARG A 2 -1.93 -24.84 3.54
CA ARG A 2 -1.03 -24.54 4.67
C ARG A 2 -1.68 -25.13 5.91
N SER A 3 -0.97 -26.06 6.57
CA SER A 3 -1.37 -26.62 7.86
C SER A 3 -1.48 -25.47 8.88
N MET A 4 -2.65 -25.31 9.48
CA MET A 4 -2.83 -24.46 10.66
C MET A 4 -1.84 -24.87 11.75
N PRO A 5 -1.20 -23.93 12.44
CA PRO A 5 -0.38 -24.28 13.61
C PRO A 5 -1.26 -24.96 14.67
N ASN A 6 -0.72 -25.98 15.29
CA ASN A 6 -1.36 -26.79 16.32
C ASN A 6 -1.85 -25.90 17.47
N GLU A 7 -3.14 -25.91 17.79
CA GLU A 7 -3.75 -25.12 18.87
C GLU A 7 -3.23 -25.50 20.28
N GLU A 8 -2.56 -26.64 20.41
CA GLU A 8 -2.14 -27.21 21.70
C GLU A 8 -0.92 -26.54 22.35
N ASN A 9 -0.28 -25.53 21.73
CA ASN A 9 0.96 -24.93 22.26
C ASN A 9 0.98 -23.40 22.27
N ARG A 10 -0.19 -22.75 22.31
CA ARG A 10 -0.27 -21.29 22.40
C ARG A 10 -0.09 -20.86 23.85
N SER A 11 0.78 -19.87 24.07
CA SER A 11 0.96 -19.27 25.38
C SER A 11 -0.30 -18.48 25.78
N GLU A 12 -0.53 -18.29 27.07
CA GLU A 12 -1.63 -17.45 27.55
C GLU A 12 -1.50 -16.00 27.04
N LEU A 13 -0.25 -15.52 26.87
CA LEU A 13 0.01 -14.21 26.26
C LEU A 13 -0.42 -14.12 24.79
N ASP A 14 -0.24 -15.19 24.01
CA ASP A 14 -0.71 -15.21 22.63
C ASP A 14 -2.24 -15.09 22.57
N LEU A 15 -2.95 -15.77 23.45
CA LEU A 15 -4.41 -15.71 23.54
C LEU A 15 -4.91 -14.31 23.95
N LEU A 16 -4.24 -13.67 24.90
CA LEU A 16 -4.54 -12.31 25.31
C LEU A 16 -4.28 -11.31 24.16
N LEU A 17 -3.19 -11.48 23.43
CA LEU A 17 -2.87 -10.65 22.27
C LEU A 17 -3.93 -10.82 21.17
N GLU A 18 -4.34 -12.04 20.86
CA GLU A 18 -5.41 -12.31 19.89
C GLU A 18 -6.75 -11.69 20.34
N SER A 19 -7.10 -11.80 21.64
CA SER A 19 -8.29 -11.17 22.21
C SER A 19 -8.23 -9.64 22.06
N MET A 20 -7.09 -9.02 22.36
CA MET A 20 -6.90 -7.58 22.16
C MET A 20 -7.13 -7.18 20.69
N LEU A 21 -6.53 -7.92 19.74
CA LEU A 21 -6.68 -7.63 18.31
C LEU A 21 -8.12 -7.80 17.83
N SER A 22 -8.84 -8.81 18.34
CA SER A 22 -10.28 -8.99 18.04
C SER A 22 -11.11 -7.82 18.54
N LEU A 23 -10.88 -7.37 19.77
CA LEU A 23 -11.58 -6.20 20.34
C LEU A 23 -11.32 -4.93 19.55
N LEU A 24 -10.09 -4.74 19.06
CA LEU A 24 -9.77 -3.62 18.17
C LEU A 24 -10.53 -3.69 16.84
N ALA A 25 -10.65 -4.88 16.26
CA ALA A 25 -11.42 -5.08 15.04
C ALA A 25 -12.93 -4.82 15.24
N ASP A 26 -13.44 -5.13 16.43
CA ASP A 26 -14.84 -4.89 16.83
C ASP A 26 -15.09 -3.43 17.29
N GLY A 27 -14.03 -2.60 17.39
CA GLY A 27 -14.11 -1.20 17.81
C GLY A 27 -14.17 -0.99 19.34
N ASP A 28 -14.02 -2.03 20.15
CA ASP A 28 -13.97 -1.91 21.62
C ASP A 28 -12.58 -1.53 22.11
N THR A 29 -12.26 -0.25 21.93
CA THR A 29 -10.93 0.30 22.27
C THR A 29 -10.64 0.32 23.76
N GLU A 30 -11.67 0.44 24.64
CA GLU A 30 -11.48 0.50 26.09
C GLU A 30 -11.07 -0.87 26.66
N GLN A 31 -11.73 -1.95 26.25
CA GLN A 31 -11.34 -3.29 26.67
C GLN A 31 -9.99 -3.69 26.05
N ALA A 32 -9.76 -3.36 24.76
CA ALA A 32 -8.48 -3.59 24.11
C ALA A 32 -7.33 -2.89 24.85
N LYS A 33 -7.53 -1.66 25.35
CA LYS A 33 -6.58 -0.92 26.15
C LYS A 33 -6.20 -1.68 27.42
N GLN A 34 -7.19 -2.15 28.19
CA GLN A 34 -6.96 -2.87 29.44
C GLN A 34 -6.13 -4.15 29.19
N ILE A 35 -6.52 -4.94 28.19
CA ILE A 35 -5.78 -6.15 27.81
C ILE A 35 -4.36 -5.80 27.33
N SER A 36 -4.21 -4.72 26.54
CA SER A 36 -2.90 -4.27 26.05
C SER A 36 -1.93 -3.92 27.18
N GLU A 37 -2.43 -3.34 28.28
CA GLU A 37 -1.61 -3.03 29.47
C GLU A 37 -1.18 -4.29 30.19
N GLU A 38 -2.07 -5.29 30.31
CA GLU A 38 -1.75 -6.58 30.89
C GLU A 38 -0.68 -7.32 30.07
N VAL A 39 -0.92 -7.48 28.75
CA VAL A 39 0.04 -8.12 27.81
C VAL A 39 1.39 -7.43 27.87
N LEU A 40 1.42 -6.10 27.84
CA LEU A 40 2.65 -5.33 27.89
C LEU A 40 3.43 -5.56 29.21
N ASN A 41 2.75 -5.61 30.35
CA ASN A 41 3.38 -5.82 31.64
C ASN A 41 3.96 -7.24 31.76
N ARG A 42 3.21 -8.25 31.33
CA ARG A 42 3.61 -9.67 31.41
C ARG A 42 4.73 -9.99 30.42
N SER A 43 4.68 -9.44 29.19
CA SER A 43 5.69 -9.68 28.15
C SER A 43 7.04 -9.02 28.43
N ARG A 44 7.10 -8.00 29.28
CA ARG A 44 8.35 -7.29 29.63
C ARG A 44 9.19 -7.99 30.66
N SER A 45 8.59 -8.73 31.55
CA SER A 45 9.28 -9.26 32.77
C SER A 45 8.70 -10.57 33.24
N GLY A 46 9.47 -11.28 34.07
CA GLY A 46 9.04 -12.53 34.68
C GLY A 46 9.22 -13.76 33.78
N PRO A 47 8.54 -14.86 34.12
CA PRO A 47 8.68 -16.13 33.40
C PRO A 47 8.05 -16.11 31.98
N GLU A 48 7.16 -15.18 31.72
CA GLU A 48 6.44 -15.04 30.45
C GLU A 48 7.06 -13.98 29.53
N ARG A 49 8.28 -13.52 29.82
CA ARG A 49 8.96 -12.51 29.05
C ARG A 49 9.08 -12.94 27.58
N ASP A 50 8.43 -12.18 26.70
CA ASP A 50 8.43 -12.40 25.26
C ASP A 50 8.61 -11.07 24.51
N HIS A 51 9.76 -10.94 23.86
CA HIS A 51 10.10 -9.70 23.14
C HIS A 51 9.33 -9.52 21.84
N LEU A 52 8.85 -10.60 21.23
CA LEU A 52 8.04 -10.50 20.00
C LEU A 52 6.64 -9.99 20.34
N ILE A 53 6.02 -10.55 21.38
CA ILE A 53 4.73 -10.09 21.90
C ILE A 53 4.84 -8.65 22.42
N GLU A 54 5.91 -8.32 23.16
CA GLU A 54 6.15 -6.94 23.62
C GLU A 54 6.21 -5.97 22.42
N ALA A 55 6.97 -6.30 21.37
CA ALA A 55 7.07 -5.44 20.19
C ALA A 55 5.73 -5.32 19.46
N ARG A 56 4.97 -6.40 19.34
CA ARG A 56 3.65 -6.38 18.72
C ARG A 56 2.67 -5.49 19.48
N VAL A 57 2.53 -5.69 20.80
CA VAL A 57 1.58 -4.89 21.59
C VAL A 57 1.96 -3.41 21.65
N ARG A 58 3.26 -3.07 21.70
CA ARG A 58 3.71 -1.68 21.62
C ARG A 58 3.37 -1.02 20.30
N LEU A 59 3.56 -1.75 19.18
CA LEU A 59 3.21 -1.27 17.86
C LEU A 59 1.71 -0.95 17.79
N GLU A 60 0.86 -1.90 18.17
CA GLU A 60 -0.60 -1.70 18.18
C GLU A 60 -1.00 -0.50 19.06
N ARG A 61 -0.45 -0.38 20.27
CA ARG A 61 -0.73 0.74 21.19
C ARG A 61 -0.37 2.09 20.57
N ALA A 62 0.73 2.17 19.83
CA ALA A 62 1.13 3.39 19.14
C ALA A 62 0.14 3.76 18.00
N LEU A 63 -0.40 2.75 17.30
CA LEU A 63 -1.32 2.94 16.18
C LEU A 63 -2.73 3.37 16.63
N ILE A 64 -3.20 2.84 17.74
CA ILE A 64 -4.56 3.15 18.25
C ILE A 64 -4.61 4.35 19.22
N GLY A 65 -3.51 5.10 19.33
CA GLY A 65 -3.47 6.33 20.13
C GLY A 65 -3.39 6.12 21.65
N LEU A 66 -2.93 4.95 22.10
CA LEU A 66 -2.69 4.68 23.53
C LEU A 66 -1.31 5.14 24.01
N VAL A 67 -0.52 5.72 23.12
CA VAL A 67 0.78 6.33 23.42
C VAL A 67 0.63 7.85 23.25
N PRO A 68 1.20 8.69 24.15
CA PRO A 68 1.22 10.13 23.95
C PRO A 68 1.84 10.49 22.59
N THR A 69 1.28 11.51 21.93
CA THR A 69 1.68 11.88 20.56
C THR A 69 3.18 12.14 20.43
N ASP A 70 3.79 12.75 21.44
CA ASP A 70 5.23 13.07 21.45
C ASP A 70 6.11 11.82 21.59
N ASP A 71 5.58 10.73 22.13
CA ASP A 71 6.30 9.48 22.36
C ASP A 71 6.14 8.47 21.21
N ILE A 72 5.15 8.65 20.31
CA ILE A 72 4.84 7.69 19.23
C ILE A 72 6.08 7.35 18.40
N GLY A 73 6.84 8.35 17.97
CA GLY A 73 8.04 8.13 17.15
C GLY A 73 9.12 7.33 17.87
N GLY A 74 9.25 7.53 19.19
CA GLY A 74 10.15 6.76 20.06
C GLY A 74 9.71 5.30 20.18
N GLU A 75 8.42 5.05 20.37
CA GLU A 75 7.85 3.69 20.43
C GLU A 75 7.98 2.94 19.11
N LEU A 76 7.65 3.58 17.99
CA LEU A 76 7.80 2.97 16.66
C LEU A 76 9.26 2.62 16.36
N ARG A 77 10.21 3.50 16.65
CA ARG A 77 11.65 3.24 16.47
C ARG A 77 12.10 2.09 17.36
N TRP A 78 11.67 2.05 18.62
CA TRP A 78 11.96 0.93 19.51
C TRP A 78 11.44 -0.40 18.95
N CYS A 79 10.21 -0.42 18.39
CA CYS A 79 9.65 -1.61 17.75
C CYS A 79 10.49 -2.06 16.54
N VAL A 80 10.87 -1.13 15.66
CA VAL A 80 11.73 -1.43 14.51
C VAL A 80 13.06 -2.03 14.97
N ASP A 81 13.77 -1.39 15.90
CA ASP A 81 15.07 -1.86 16.40
C ASP A 81 14.95 -3.26 17.03
N ARG A 82 13.90 -3.47 17.84
CA ARG A 82 13.65 -4.76 18.49
C ARG A 82 13.37 -5.85 17.48
N LEU A 83 12.45 -5.60 16.53
CA LEU A 83 12.07 -6.57 15.50
C LEU A 83 13.21 -6.83 14.51
N ASN A 84 14.03 -5.83 14.20
CA ASN A 84 15.24 -6.04 13.41
C ASN A 84 16.21 -7.01 14.08
N ALA A 85 16.29 -6.99 15.42
CA ALA A 85 17.18 -7.87 16.17
C ALA A 85 16.66 -9.32 16.29
N ILE A 86 15.34 -9.55 16.35
CA ILE A 86 14.74 -10.86 16.68
C ILE A 86 14.03 -11.54 15.51
N SER A 87 13.51 -10.77 14.54
CA SER A 87 12.70 -11.28 13.43
C SER A 87 12.85 -10.43 12.19
N ARG A 88 14.09 -10.04 11.85
CA ARG A 88 14.38 -9.23 10.66
C ARG A 88 13.74 -9.83 9.41
N GLY A 89 13.12 -8.98 8.60
CA GLY A 89 12.47 -9.40 7.35
C GLY A 89 11.10 -10.04 7.52
N SER A 90 10.61 -10.22 8.75
CA SER A 90 9.24 -10.69 8.97
C SER A 90 8.19 -9.65 8.58
N SER A 91 6.93 -10.10 8.41
CA SER A 91 5.80 -9.20 8.18
C SER A 91 5.68 -8.16 9.30
N LEU A 92 5.86 -8.56 10.55
CA LEU A 92 5.76 -7.65 11.70
C LEU A 92 6.88 -6.60 11.70
N HIS A 93 8.12 -6.98 11.33
CA HIS A 93 9.21 -6.02 11.15
C HIS A 93 8.89 -5.02 10.03
N GLY A 94 8.37 -5.51 8.90
CA GLY A 94 7.94 -4.68 7.79
C GLY A 94 6.80 -3.72 8.16
N LEU A 95 5.81 -4.18 8.94
CA LEU A 95 4.73 -3.33 9.45
C LEU A 95 5.26 -2.23 10.39
N ALA A 96 6.22 -2.54 11.26
CA ALA A 96 6.84 -1.53 12.12
C ALA A 96 7.58 -0.46 11.30
N LEU A 97 8.31 -0.86 10.25
CA LEU A 97 8.97 0.07 9.31
C LEU A 97 7.94 0.92 8.55
N LEU A 98 6.86 0.33 8.03
CA LEU A 98 5.78 1.07 7.35
C LEU A 98 5.21 2.16 8.25
N ASN A 99 4.89 1.81 9.51
CA ASN A 99 4.30 2.77 10.44
C ASN A 99 5.29 3.88 10.86
N LEU A 100 6.56 3.55 11.04
CA LEU A 100 7.59 4.55 11.31
C LEU A 100 7.78 5.49 10.11
N ALA A 101 7.77 4.97 8.88
CA ALA A 101 7.86 5.76 7.67
C ALA A 101 6.66 6.70 7.51
N THR A 102 5.43 6.19 7.74
CA THR A 102 4.20 6.99 7.74
C THR A 102 4.24 8.09 8.80
N TRP A 103 4.73 7.78 10.01
CA TRP A 103 4.91 8.77 11.06
C TRP A 103 5.85 9.91 10.63
N HIS A 104 6.99 9.59 9.98
CA HIS A 104 7.89 10.59 9.41
C HIS A 104 7.21 11.42 8.31
N ALA A 105 6.47 10.78 7.39
CA ALA A 105 5.77 11.47 6.30
C ALA A 105 4.75 12.48 6.84
N ASN A 106 3.94 12.09 7.85
CA ASN A 106 2.94 12.96 8.49
C ASN A 106 3.55 14.18 9.19
N ARG A 107 4.83 14.12 9.53
CA ARG A 107 5.59 15.27 10.10
C ARG A 107 6.27 16.11 9.01
N GLY A 108 6.12 15.78 7.75
CA GLY A 108 6.82 16.42 6.63
C GLY A 108 8.30 16.01 6.51
N GLU A 109 8.74 15.00 7.24
CA GLU A 109 10.11 14.47 7.24
C GLU A 109 10.29 13.47 6.08
N LEU A 110 9.99 13.90 4.83
CA LEU A 110 9.86 13.02 3.66
C LEU A 110 11.12 12.20 3.38
N MET A 111 12.30 12.80 3.56
CA MET A 111 13.57 12.08 3.35
C MET A 111 13.80 10.96 4.37
N MET A 112 13.36 11.16 5.62
CA MET A 112 13.42 10.13 6.66
C MET A 112 12.42 9.01 6.36
N SER A 113 11.22 9.36 5.88
CA SER A 113 10.24 8.40 5.43
C SER A 113 10.78 7.53 4.29
N LEU A 114 11.33 8.14 3.22
CA LEU A 114 11.94 7.41 2.10
C LEU A 114 13.11 6.52 2.55
N ALA A 115 13.96 7.00 3.46
CA ALA A 115 15.04 6.21 4.02
C ALA A 115 14.52 4.97 4.77
N THR A 116 13.47 5.14 5.58
CA THR A 116 12.83 4.02 6.30
C THR A 116 12.19 3.02 5.33
N HIS A 117 11.48 3.49 4.30
CA HIS A 117 10.93 2.62 3.25
C HIS A 117 12.02 1.84 2.49
N SER A 118 13.22 2.38 2.35
CA SER A 118 14.32 1.71 1.64
C SER A 118 14.81 0.43 2.34
N GLU A 119 14.55 0.29 3.64
CA GLU A 119 14.87 -0.92 4.40
C GLU A 119 13.93 -2.09 4.07
N ILE A 120 12.75 -1.80 3.50
CA ILE A 120 11.76 -2.82 3.12
C ILE A 120 12.10 -3.37 1.73
N SER A 121 12.57 -4.62 1.68
CA SER A 121 12.91 -5.28 0.42
C SER A 121 12.78 -6.80 0.54
N LEU A 122 12.55 -7.48 -0.61
CA LEU A 122 12.55 -8.94 -0.69
C LEU A 122 13.92 -9.53 -0.32
N ASN A 123 15.00 -8.83 -0.63
CA ASN A 123 16.36 -9.25 -0.28
C ASN A 123 16.60 -9.27 1.23
N ASN A 124 15.85 -8.46 1.97
CA ASN A 124 15.86 -8.46 3.45
C ASN A 124 14.89 -9.50 4.04
N GLY A 125 14.14 -10.23 3.22
CA GLY A 125 13.20 -11.25 3.63
C GLY A 125 11.76 -10.77 3.80
N HIS A 126 11.47 -9.47 3.60
CA HIS A 126 10.09 -8.96 3.74
C HIS A 126 9.17 -9.59 2.69
N PRO A 127 7.92 -9.93 3.04
CA PRO A 127 6.92 -10.43 2.10
C PRO A 127 6.58 -9.42 1.01
N ILE A 128 6.02 -9.93 -0.10
CA ILE A 128 5.71 -9.12 -1.28
C ILE A 128 4.61 -8.08 -1.00
N ASP A 129 3.60 -8.43 -0.21
CA ASP A 129 2.53 -7.53 0.23
C ASP A 129 3.08 -6.32 1.01
N ILE A 130 3.94 -6.57 1.98
CA ILE A 130 4.62 -5.52 2.77
C ILE A 130 5.48 -4.62 1.86
N LYS A 131 6.23 -5.22 0.93
CA LYS A 131 7.01 -4.45 -0.06
C LYS A 131 6.08 -3.58 -0.90
N SER A 132 4.95 -4.11 -1.34
CA SER A 132 4.01 -3.40 -2.21
C SER A 132 3.34 -2.23 -1.50
N LEU A 133 2.95 -2.40 -0.23
CA LEU A 133 2.49 -1.31 0.64
C LEU A 133 3.56 -0.21 0.78
N SER A 134 4.83 -0.59 0.94
CA SER A 134 5.92 0.39 0.96
C SER A 134 6.06 1.11 -0.38
N ARG A 135 5.93 0.42 -1.52
CA ARG A 135 6.12 1.00 -2.84
C ARG A 135 5.04 2.00 -3.23
N ILE A 136 3.77 1.75 -2.88
CA ILE A 136 2.71 2.71 -3.15
C ILE A 136 2.93 4.01 -2.36
N GLU A 137 3.32 3.92 -1.08
CA GLU A 137 3.60 5.11 -0.27
C GLU A 137 4.82 5.88 -0.78
N VAL A 138 5.90 5.20 -1.18
CA VAL A 138 7.06 5.85 -1.83
C VAL A 138 6.63 6.55 -3.11
N GLY A 139 5.78 5.94 -3.93
CA GLY A 139 5.22 6.56 -5.13
C GLY A 139 4.51 7.89 -4.80
N ARG A 140 3.61 7.87 -3.82
CA ARG A 140 2.87 9.05 -3.35
C ARG A 140 3.77 10.16 -2.80
N ILE A 141 4.80 9.80 -2.01
CA ILE A 141 5.80 10.76 -1.51
C ILE A 141 6.54 11.41 -2.67
N LEU A 142 7.02 10.63 -3.64
CA LEU A 142 7.74 11.14 -4.80
C LEU A 142 6.85 12.06 -5.66
N LEU A 143 5.55 11.72 -5.81
CA LEU A 143 4.58 12.59 -6.46
C LEU A 143 4.45 13.95 -5.75
N SER A 144 4.34 13.94 -4.43
CA SER A 144 4.26 15.18 -3.65
C SER A 144 5.51 16.04 -3.77
N MET A 145 6.65 15.43 -4.11
CA MET A 145 7.92 16.11 -4.40
C MET A 145 8.07 16.54 -5.87
N GLY A 146 7.12 16.19 -6.75
CA GLY A 146 7.18 16.45 -8.18
C GLY A 146 8.13 15.51 -8.95
N ASP A 147 8.48 14.37 -8.38
CA ASP A 147 9.40 13.41 -9.00
C ASP A 147 8.63 12.27 -9.70
N TYR A 148 8.02 12.59 -10.83
CA TYR A 148 7.03 11.75 -11.52
C TYR A 148 7.60 10.43 -12.07
N ALA A 149 8.78 10.45 -12.70
CA ALA A 149 9.34 9.24 -13.32
C ALA A 149 9.63 8.11 -12.30
N PRO A 150 10.30 8.33 -11.17
CA PRO A 150 10.43 7.31 -10.14
C PRO A 150 9.10 6.99 -9.46
N ALA A 151 8.16 7.95 -9.31
CA ALA A 151 6.84 7.67 -8.77
C ALA A 151 6.10 6.63 -9.62
N LYS A 152 6.06 6.80 -10.95
CA LYS A 152 5.48 5.79 -11.88
C LYS A 152 6.10 4.40 -11.70
N ARG A 153 7.43 4.31 -11.54
CA ARG A 153 8.10 3.01 -11.30
C ARG A 153 7.68 2.36 -9.98
N HIS A 154 7.54 3.16 -8.93
CA HIS A 154 7.11 2.67 -7.63
C HIS A 154 5.65 2.22 -7.62
N LEU A 155 4.74 3.00 -8.23
CA LEU A 155 3.33 2.63 -8.38
C LEU A 155 3.15 1.35 -9.22
N TRP A 156 3.90 1.21 -10.32
CA TRP A 156 3.90 -0.02 -11.12
C TRP A 156 4.38 -1.24 -10.33
N SER A 157 5.47 -1.06 -9.56
CA SER A 157 5.99 -2.13 -8.70
C SER A 157 5.01 -2.51 -7.58
N ALA A 158 4.28 -1.52 -7.01
CA ALA A 158 3.24 -1.76 -6.03
C ALA A 158 2.08 -2.55 -6.64
N ARG A 159 1.54 -2.07 -7.79
CA ARG A 159 0.50 -2.76 -8.54
C ARG A 159 0.85 -4.22 -8.80
N SER A 160 2.04 -4.47 -9.35
CA SER A 160 2.47 -5.83 -9.70
C SER A 160 2.53 -6.73 -8.47
N GLY A 161 3.06 -6.25 -7.35
CA GLY A 161 3.15 -7.03 -6.14
C GLY A 161 1.81 -7.20 -5.41
N PHE A 162 0.87 -6.26 -5.52
CA PHE A 162 -0.50 -6.43 -5.02
C PHE A 162 -1.27 -7.48 -5.83
N ILE A 163 -1.10 -7.51 -7.16
CA ILE A 163 -1.68 -8.57 -8.01
C ILE A 163 -1.09 -9.93 -7.61
N GLU A 164 0.22 -10.04 -7.40
CA GLU A 164 0.89 -11.28 -7.00
C GLU A 164 0.43 -11.77 -5.61
N SER A 165 0.09 -10.86 -4.70
CA SER A 165 -0.38 -11.17 -3.34
C SER A 165 -1.91 -11.25 -3.19
N ASP A 166 -2.66 -11.16 -4.28
CA ASP A 166 -4.13 -11.18 -4.31
C ASP A 166 -4.80 -10.07 -3.49
N MET A 167 -4.11 -8.92 -3.38
CA MET A 167 -4.63 -7.69 -2.73
C MET A 167 -5.33 -6.82 -3.77
N VAL A 168 -6.52 -7.26 -4.19
CA VAL A 168 -7.25 -6.64 -5.33
C VAL A 168 -7.59 -5.17 -5.11
N PRO A 169 -8.12 -4.73 -3.94
CA PRO A 169 -8.43 -3.31 -3.71
C PRO A 169 -7.19 -2.41 -3.85
N GLU A 170 -6.06 -2.82 -3.28
CA GLU A 170 -4.80 -2.09 -3.32
C GLU A 170 -4.20 -2.08 -4.73
N ALA A 171 -4.36 -3.20 -5.47
CA ALA A 171 -3.94 -3.29 -6.87
C ALA A 171 -4.75 -2.33 -7.75
N VAL A 172 -6.06 -2.20 -7.52
CA VAL A 172 -6.92 -1.21 -8.21
C VAL A 172 -6.46 0.21 -7.89
N ALA A 173 -6.26 0.54 -6.61
CA ALA A 173 -5.80 1.87 -6.21
C ALA A 173 -4.45 2.23 -6.86
N ALA A 174 -3.45 1.35 -6.78
CA ALA A 174 -2.15 1.57 -7.41
C ALA A 174 -2.23 1.68 -8.94
N SER A 175 -3.15 0.94 -9.56
CA SER A 175 -3.38 0.99 -11.01
C SER A 175 -3.99 2.32 -11.44
N LEU A 176 -4.98 2.83 -10.70
CA LEU A 176 -5.62 4.12 -10.98
C LEU A 176 -4.63 5.28 -10.80
N GLU A 177 -3.86 5.28 -9.69
CA GLU A 177 -2.84 6.30 -9.44
C GLU A 177 -1.74 6.28 -10.52
N TRP A 178 -1.35 5.09 -10.99
CA TRP A 178 -0.39 4.96 -12.08
C TRP A 178 -0.96 5.44 -13.42
N LEU A 179 -2.23 5.08 -13.71
CA LEU A 179 -2.92 5.44 -14.96
C LEU A 179 -3.08 6.95 -15.11
N ASP A 180 -3.46 7.63 -14.01
CA ASP A 180 -3.58 9.08 -13.96
C ASP A 180 -2.29 9.77 -14.44
N LEU A 181 -1.14 9.32 -13.90
CA LEU A 181 0.17 9.84 -14.33
C LEU A 181 0.59 9.42 -15.73
N ALA A 182 0.19 8.22 -16.14
CA ALA A 182 0.60 7.68 -17.44
C ALA A 182 -0.09 8.37 -18.59
N LEU A 183 -1.31 8.86 -18.38
CA LEU A 183 -2.09 9.57 -19.38
C LEU A 183 -1.60 10.99 -19.64
N ASP A 184 -0.80 11.59 -18.76
CA ASP A 184 -0.27 12.95 -18.97
C ASP A 184 0.58 13.05 -20.24
N GLU A 185 1.42 12.07 -20.51
CA GLU A 185 2.31 12.06 -21.68
C GLU A 185 2.47 10.62 -22.20
N ILE A 186 2.13 10.42 -23.48
CA ILE A 186 2.15 9.12 -24.15
C ILE A 186 3.08 9.17 -25.35
N ASP A 187 3.95 8.16 -25.50
CA ASP A 187 4.86 8.03 -26.62
C ASP A 187 5.08 6.55 -26.97
N GLU A 188 4.81 6.16 -28.21
CA GLU A 188 4.94 4.80 -28.72
C GLU A 188 6.38 4.29 -28.69
N ASP A 189 7.35 5.18 -28.83
CA ASP A 189 8.78 4.85 -28.80
C ASP A 189 9.34 4.71 -27.39
N SER A 190 8.56 5.07 -26.37
CA SER A 190 8.96 4.90 -24.97
C SER A 190 9.08 3.43 -24.57
N PRO A 191 10.09 3.06 -23.77
CA PRO A 191 10.20 1.69 -23.26
C PRO A 191 9.03 1.38 -22.32
N THR A 192 8.61 0.11 -22.30
CA THR A 192 7.60 -0.37 -21.34
C THR A 192 8.10 -0.31 -19.91
N MET A 193 7.18 -0.26 -18.95
CA MET A 193 7.52 -0.27 -17.52
C MET A 193 8.33 -1.51 -17.12
N SER A 194 8.05 -2.65 -17.71
CA SER A 194 8.85 -3.87 -17.50
C SER A 194 10.30 -3.68 -17.95
N ALA A 195 10.51 -3.13 -19.15
CA ALA A 195 11.86 -2.85 -19.66
C ALA A 195 12.59 -1.78 -18.83
N ILE A 196 11.87 -0.76 -18.34
CA ILE A 196 12.43 0.26 -17.45
C ILE A 196 12.89 -0.37 -16.12
N LEU A 197 12.09 -1.25 -15.53
CA LEU A 197 12.43 -1.90 -14.25
C LEU A 197 13.60 -2.88 -14.37
N GLU A 198 13.67 -3.64 -15.47
CA GLU A 198 14.79 -4.55 -15.73
C GLU A 198 16.12 -3.82 -15.88
N ASN A 199 16.08 -2.62 -16.47
CA ASN A 199 17.26 -1.81 -16.73
C ASN A 199 17.47 -0.68 -15.71
N ALA A 200 16.70 -0.66 -14.61
CA ALA A 200 16.78 0.37 -13.61
C ALA A 200 18.14 0.40 -12.92
N SER A 201 18.86 1.50 -13.05
CA SER A 201 20.06 1.80 -12.27
C SER A 201 19.71 2.78 -11.13
N PRO A 202 20.51 2.78 -10.05
CA PRO A 202 20.39 3.81 -9.02
C PRO A 202 20.51 5.20 -9.64
N ARG A 203 19.61 6.11 -9.28
CA ARG A 203 19.59 7.45 -9.81
C ARG A 203 20.62 8.33 -9.09
N GLU A 204 21.35 9.11 -9.85
CA GLU A 204 22.25 10.14 -9.34
C GLU A 204 21.51 11.49 -9.30
N GLY A 205 21.02 11.86 -8.10
CA GLY A 205 20.43 13.15 -7.82
C GLY A 205 18.93 13.30 -8.18
N PRO A 206 18.32 14.44 -7.83
CA PRO A 206 16.94 14.75 -8.15
C PRO A 206 16.79 15.07 -9.65
N GLY A 207 15.69 14.66 -10.26
CA GLY A 207 15.36 14.98 -11.63
C GLY A 207 13.85 14.93 -11.80
N ASN A 208 13.31 16.00 -12.34
CA ASN A 208 11.87 16.17 -12.63
C ASN A 208 11.52 15.70 -14.05
N SER A 209 12.24 14.73 -14.61
CA SER A 209 11.93 14.22 -15.94
C SER A 209 10.66 13.39 -15.87
N GLN A 210 9.60 13.89 -16.50
CA GLN A 210 8.49 13.05 -16.92
C GLN A 210 9.02 12.12 -18.02
N ASN A 211 8.92 10.83 -17.81
CA ASN A 211 9.11 9.87 -18.89
C ASN A 211 7.74 9.61 -19.50
N PRO A 212 7.56 9.81 -20.82
CA PRO A 212 6.34 9.41 -21.50
C PRO A 212 6.02 7.95 -21.23
N SER A 213 4.75 7.61 -21.26
CA SER A 213 4.29 6.24 -21.01
C SER A 213 4.04 5.51 -22.32
N ASN A 214 4.42 4.23 -22.35
CA ASN A 214 4.14 3.38 -23.50
C ASN A 214 2.63 3.06 -23.57
N PRO A 215 1.98 3.21 -24.74
CA PRO A 215 0.56 2.91 -24.93
C PRO A 215 0.17 1.46 -24.54
N SER A 216 1.09 0.51 -24.70
CA SER A 216 0.82 -0.89 -24.32
C SER A 216 0.63 -1.06 -22.82
N ASP A 217 1.45 -0.38 -22.00
CA ASP A 217 1.33 -0.43 -20.54
C ASP A 217 0.00 0.19 -20.08
N ILE A 218 -0.44 1.30 -20.73
CA ILE A 218 -1.73 1.92 -20.43
C ILE A 218 -2.87 0.96 -20.78
N ALA A 219 -2.80 0.31 -21.95
CA ALA A 219 -3.79 -0.67 -22.34
C ALA A 219 -3.88 -1.84 -21.37
N ASP A 220 -2.73 -2.40 -20.94
CA ASP A 220 -2.67 -3.50 -19.99
C ASP A 220 -3.27 -3.12 -18.62
N VAL A 221 -3.05 -1.89 -18.17
CA VAL A 221 -3.64 -1.39 -16.92
C VAL A 221 -5.15 -1.22 -17.06
N VAL A 222 -5.63 -0.67 -18.16
CA VAL A 222 -7.07 -0.53 -18.41
C VAL A 222 -7.74 -1.90 -18.56
N GLU A 223 -7.13 -2.84 -19.25
CA GLU A 223 -7.66 -4.21 -19.40
C GLU A 223 -7.78 -4.93 -18.04
N TYR A 224 -6.88 -4.64 -17.11
CA TYR A 224 -6.98 -5.13 -15.73
C TYR A 224 -8.08 -4.44 -14.92
N LEU A 225 -8.16 -3.10 -15.00
CA LEU A 225 -9.10 -2.29 -14.21
C LEU A 225 -10.55 -2.44 -14.69
N PHE A 226 -10.75 -2.44 -15.99
CA PHE A 226 -12.07 -2.33 -16.61
C PHE A 226 -13.08 -3.37 -16.12
N PRO A 227 -12.79 -4.68 -16.10
CA PRO A 227 -13.71 -5.68 -15.57
C PRO A 227 -14.00 -5.50 -14.06
N LEU A 228 -13.00 -5.07 -13.28
CA LEU A 228 -13.17 -4.85 -11.83
C LEU A 228 -14.09 -3.67 -11.55
N LEU A 229 -13.90 -2.54 -12.23
CA LEU A 229 -14.76 -1.37 -12.10
C LEU A 229 -16.18 -1.64 -12.63
N CYS A 230 -16.31 -2.47 -13.66
CA CYS A 230 -17.60 -2.86 -14.22
C CYS A 230 -18.41 -3.83 -13.34
N ASN A 231 -17.84 -4.41 -12.29
CA ASN A 231 -18.59 -5.26 -11.35
C ASN A 231 -19.64 -4.48 -10.57
N ASP A 232 -19.35 -3.20 -10.26
CA ASP A 232 -20.29 -2.29 -9.62
C ASP A 232 -20.16 -0.88 -10.20
N LEU A 233 -20.83 -0.62 -11.32
CA LEU A 233 -20.81 0.69 -11.96
C LEU A 233 -21.56 1.75 -11.16
N SER A 234 -22.49 1.35 -10.29
CA SER A 234 -23.26 2.29 -9.48
C SER A 234 -22.43 2.95 -8.38
N GLY A 235 -21.38 2.24 -7.91
CA GLY A 235 -20.46 2.73 -6.90
C GLY A 235 -19.25 3.49 -7.48
N GLN A 236 -19.06 3.48 -8.80
CA GLN A 236 -17.88 4.11 -9.40
C GLN A 236 -18.04 5.63 -9.54
N SER A 237 -16.94 6.34 -9.34
CA SER A 237 -16.87 7.79 -9.47
C SER A 237 -16.38 8.23 -10.85
N ARG A 238 -16.59 9.52 -11.15
CA ARG A 238 -15.98 10.16 -12.34
C ARG A 238 -14.46 10.07 -12.33
N ILE A 239 -13.81 10.03 -11.15
CA ILE A 239 -12.36 9.91 -11.08
C ILE A 239 -11.91 8.59 -11.68
N ASP A 240 -12.56 7.48 -11.32
CA ASP A 240 -12.18 6.14 -11.76
C ASP A 240 -12.55 5.89 -13.23
N LEU A 241 -13.83 6.11 -13.58
CA LEU A 241 -14.31 5.88 -14.94
C LEU A 241 -13.79 6.93 -15.95
N GLY A 242 -13.50 8.15 -15.48
CA GLY A 242 -12.93 9.21 -16.33
C GLY A 242 -11.55 8.83 -16.88
N LEU A 243 -10.70 8.18 -16.07
CA LEU A 243 -9.40 7.69 -16.55
C LEU A 243 -9.56 6.62 -17.64
N ILE A 244 -10.57 5.76 -17.52
CA ILE A 244 -10.86 4.75 -18.56
C ILE A 244 -11.34 5.44 -19.86
N LEU A 245 -12.19 6.47 -19.75
CA LEU A 245 -12.67 7.24 -20.91
C LEU A 245 -11.54 8.02 -21.58
N GLU A 246 -10.67 8.65 -20.79
CA GLU A 246 -9.49 9.36 -21.28
C GLU A 246 -8.51 8.41 -21.99
N ALA A 247 -8.24 7.24 -21.41
CA ALA A 247 -7.43 6.20 -22.03
C ALA A 247 -8.05 5.72 -23.36
N SER A 248 -9.39 5.54 -23.38
CA SER A 248 -10.12 5.16 -24.60
C SER A 248 -9.93 6.17 -25.73
N GLU A 249 -9.93 7.45 -25.41
CA GLU A 249 -9.73 8.54 -26.37
C GLU A 249 -8.27 8.65 -26.80
N LYS A 250 -7.34 8.75 -25.85
CA LYS A 250 -5.90 8.95 -26.13
C LYS A 250 -5.26 7.79 -26.89
N LEU A 251 -5.74 6.54 -26.67
CA LEU A 251 -5.26 5.35 -27.38
C LEU A 251 -6.06 5.04 -28.66
N ASP A 252 -7.07 5.83 -29.01
CA ASP A 252 -8.02 5.53 -30.11
C ASP A 252 -8.63 4.11 -30.01
N ARG A 253 -8.99 3.71 -28.78
CA ARG A 253 -9.62 2.41 -28.49
C ARG A 253 -11.04 2.58 -27.97
N PRO A 254 -12.05 2.77 -28.86
CA PRO A 254 -13.42 3.07 -28.45
C PRO A 254 -14.15 1.91 -27.77
N ILE A 255 -13.54 0.72 -27.68
CA ILE A 255 -14.17 -0.47 -27.12
C ILE A 255 -14.60 -0.25 -25.66
N TRP A 256 -13.80 0.41 -24.83
CA TRP A 256 -14.10 0.67 -23.43
C TRP A 256 -15.22 1.69 -23.27
N LYS A 257 -15.15 2.81 -24.04
CA LYS A 257 -16.22 3.83 -24.08
C LYS A 257 -17.53 3.22 -24.54
N ASN A 258 -17.53 2.38 -25.58
CA ASN A 258 -18.73 1.72 -26.10
C ASN A 258 -19.32 0.73 -25.09
N ALA A 259 -18.49 -0.02 -24.34
CA ALA A 259 -18.97 -0.92 -23.32
C ALA A 259 -19.63 -0.17 -22.14
N LEU A 260 -19.07 0.98 -21.73
CA LEU A 260 -19.72 1.85 -20.72
C LEU A 260 -21.02 2.45 -21.25
N LYS A 261 -21.06 2.91 -22.53
CA LYS A 261 -22.29 3.40 -23.18
C LYS A 261 -23.41 2.35 -23.18
N ALA A 262 -23.07 1.08 -23.40
CA ALA A 262 -24.05 0.00 -23.40
C ALA A 262 -24.67 -0.29 -22.00
N ARG A 263 -23.97 0.14 -20.94
CA ARG A 263 -24.39 -0.04 -19.55
C ARG A 263 -24.67 1.28 -18.82
N LYS A 264 -24.92 2.37 -19.54
CA LYS A 264 -25.12 3.72 -18.99
C LYS A 264 -26.18 3.81 -17.89
N GLU A 265 -27.21 2.96 -17.95
CA GLU A 265 -28.28 2.94 -16.95
C GLU A 265 -27.83 2.48 -15.55
N GLU A 266 -26.65 1.84 -15.45
CA GLU A 266 -26.05 1.41 -14.18
C GLU A 266 -25.16 2.50 -13.56
N ILE A 267 -24.78 3.54 -14.33
CA ILE A 267 -23.88 4.60 -13.91
C ILE A 267 -24.69 5.70 -13.21
N GLN A 268 -24.31 6.04 -11.98
CA GLN A 268 -24.99 7.08 -11.19
C GLN A 268 -24.32 8.46 -11.29
N ASP A 269 -22.99 8.53 -11.54
CA ASP A 269 -22.31 9.82 -11.67
C ASP A 269 -22.69 10.52 -12.99
N SER A 270 -23.44 11.63 -12.86
CA SER A 270 -23.93 12.41 -14.01
C SER A 270 -22.79 12.95 -14.88
N ARG A 271 -21.62 13.24 -14.34
CA ARG A 271 -20.46 13.74 -15.09
C ARG A 271 -19.91 12.69 -16.04
N VAL A 272 -19.93 11.42 -15.62
CA VAL A 272 -19.56 10.29 -16.52
C VAL A 272 -20.58 10.15 -17.64
N LEU A 273 -21.89 10.29 -17.32
CA LEU A 273 -22.94 10.21 -18.32
C LEU A 273 -22.82 11.34 -19.38
N ASP A 274 -22.43 12.54 -18.97
CA ASP A 274 -22.20 13.68 -19.88
C ASP A 274 -20.99 13.40 -20.80
N GLU A 275 -19.89 12.85 -20.26
CA GLU A 275 -18.71 12.46 -21.04
C GLU A 275 -18.99 11.30 -22.03
N LEU A 276 -19.90 10.40 -21.69
CA LEU A 276 -20.34 9.34 -22.58
C LEU A 276 -21.18 9.84 -23.76
N GLN A 277 -21.83 11.02 -23.63
CA GLN A 277 -22.66 11.61 -24.71
C GLN A 277 -21.85 12.43 -25.69
N SER A 278 -20.67 12.92 -25.24
CA SER A 278 -19.73 13.64 -26.12
C SER A 278 -18.99 12.66 -27.02
#